data_eaa484c39472f3a4c752cd517c7ce251
#
_entry.id   eaa484c39472f3a4c752cd517c7ce251
#
_cell.length_a   1.000
_cell.length_b   1.000
_cell.length_c   1.000
_cell.angle_alpha   90.00
_cell.angle_beta   90.00
_cell.angle_gamma   90.00
#
_symmetry.space_group_name_H-M   'P 1'
#
loop_
_entity.id
_entity.type
_entity.pdbx_description
1 polymer ?
#
loop_
_entity_poly.entity_id
_entity_poly.type
_entity_poly.pdbx_seq_one_letter_code
_entity_poly.pdbx_strand_id
1 'polypeptide(L)'
;MRLALASILLFAGSSLAFADVESGPKAGDKVAALKVHAVTGTIEDKEVDYAKERKDEPTVYFFVNAEKFSRPMNKFMKTLDGKLGDAGDKVMGVAVWVGGEFDKNKEFLPKIQKSVTYDKTALTVFNGDANGPKDWGINSAAHLTVVIVNNGKVVKSFAFESVNDTDVKDVFEVLTVAVMKK
;
A
#
# COMPACT_ATOMS: atom_id res chain seq x y z
N MET A 1 9.37 -60.23 -31.11
CA MET A 1 8.87 -59.33 -30.00
C MET A 1 9.99 -58.34 -29.65
N ARG A 2 9.87 -57.09 -30.03
CA ARG A 2 10.83 -56.03 -29.70
C ARG A 2 10.07 -55.05 -28.84
N LEU A 3 10.42 -54.97 -27.53
CA LEU A 3 9.91 -53.97 -26.61
C LEU A 3 10.75 -52.67 -26.84
N ALA A 4 10.05 -51.59 -27.17
CA ALA A 4 10.58 -50.26 -27.18
C ALA A 4 10.30 -49.60 -25.83
N LEU A 5 11.35 -49.33 -25.03
CA LEU A 5 11.25 -48.49 -23.84
C LEU A 5 11.20 -47.03 -24.29
N ALA A 6 10.11 -46.38 -24.07
CA ALA A 6 9.99 -44.92 -24.18
C ALA A 6 10.41 -44.24 -22.86
N SER A 7 11.56 -43.60 -22.86
CA SER A 7 12.02 -42.80 -21.73
C SER A 7 11.31 -41.44 -21.76
N ILE A 8 10.43 -41.18 -20.81
CA ILE A 8 9.81 -39.86 -20.58
C ILE A 8 10.78 -39.06 -19.75
N LEU A 9 11.44 -38.07 -20.37
CA LEU A 9 12.18 -37.04 -19.65
C LEU A 9 11.17 -36.06 -19.03
N LEU A 10 10.99 -36.13 -17.69
CA LEU A 10 10.33 -35.05 -16.96
C LEU A 10 11.29 -33.86 -16.88
N PHE A 11 11.02 -32.81 -17.62
CA PHE A 11 11.60 -31.48 -17.40
C PHE A 11 10.92 -30.87 -16.17
N ALA A 12 11.54 -31.02 -15.02
CA ALA A 12 11.22 -30.23 -13.85
C ALA A 12 11.70 -28.77 -14.09
N GLY A 13 10.83 -27.94 -14.64
CA GLY A 13 11.05 -26.51 -14.73
C GLY A 13 11.08 -25.93 -13.30
N SER A 14 12.29 -25.68 -12.78
CA SER A 14 12.48 -24.89 -11.58
C SER A 14 12.07 -23.44 -11.88
N SER A 15 10.81 -23.09 -11.66
CA SER A 15 10.41 -21.69 -11.52
C SER A 15 11.14 -21.16 -10.29
N LEU A 16 12.11 -20.27 -10.50
CA LEU A 16 12.66 -19.42 -9.45
C LEU A 16 11.49 -18.56 -8.96
N ALA A 17 10.79 -19.06 -7.96
CA ALA A 17 9.87 -18.22 -7.21
C ALA A 17 10.76 -17.18 -6.49
N PHE A 18 10.82 -15.96 -7.01
CA PHE A 18 11.18 -14.83 -6.17
C PHE A 18 10.18 -14.86 -5.03
N ALA A 19 10.66 -15.04 -3.81
CA ALA A 19 9.81 -14.99 -2.64
C ALA A 19 9.28 -13.55 -2.59
N ASP A 20 8.02 -13.35 -2.99
CA ASP A 20 7.35 -12.09 -2.81
C ASP A 20 7.34 -11.77 -1.31
N VAL A 21 7.80 -10.57 -0.95
CA VAL A 21 7.74 -10.13 0.44
C VAL A 21 6.28 -10.08 0.86
N GLU A 22 5.91 -10.90 1.83
CA GLU A 22 4.57 -10.80 2.43
C GLU A 22 4.54 -9.60 3.36
N SER A 23 3.61 -8.67 3.14
CA SER A 23 3.39 -7.49 3.97
C SER A 23 1.94 -7.03 3.87
N GLY A 24 1.40 -6.61 5.00
CA GLY A 24 0.02 -6.16 5.11
C GLY A 24 -0.95 -7.25 5.59
N PRO A 25 -2.17 -6.85 6.01
CA PRO A 25 -3.20 -7.77 6.49
C PRO A 25 -3.77 -8.62 5.35
N LYS A 26 -4.38 -9.74 5.69
CA LYS A 26 -4.95 -10.67 4.70
C LYS A 26 -6.30 -10.18 4.18
N ALA A 27 -6.63 -10.57 2.96
CA ALA A 27 -7.94 -10.31 2.39
C ALA A 27 -9.06 -10.90 3.26
N GLY A 28 -10.08 -10.10 3.54
CA GLY A 28 -11.21 -10.44 4.42
C GLY A 28 -11.01 -10.03 5.89
N ASP A 29 -9.80 -9.71 6.33
CA ASP A 29 -9.55 -9.22 7.69
C ASP A 29 -10.29 -7.90 7.92
N LYS A 30 -10.71 -7.68 9.18
CA LYS A 30 -11.21 -6.38 9.60
C LYS A 30 -10.06 -5.39 9.67
N VAL A 31 -10.35 -4.16 9.25
CA VAL A 31 -9.37 -3.06 9.36
C VAL A 31 -9.05 -2.78 10.82
N ALA A 32 -7.79 -2.86 11.18
CA ALA A 32 -7.29 -2.50 12.50
C ALA A 32 -7.25 -0.97 12.69
N ALA A 33 -7.18 -0.51 13.93
CA ALA A 33 -6.98 0.90 14.24
C ALA A 33 -5.67 1.41 13.61
N LEU A 34 -5.71 2.64 13.09
CA LEU A 34 -4.57 3.30 12.45
C LEU A 34 -4.35 4.69 13.05
N LYS A 35 -3.67 4.72 14.19
CA LYS A 35 -3.31 5.97 14.86
C LYS A 35 -2.02 6.52 14.28
N VAL A 36 -2.10 7.68 13.66
CA VAL A 36 -0.99 8.37 13.00
C VAL A 36 -1.08 9.87 13.23
N HIS A 37 0.02 10.59 13.03
CA HIS A 37 0.01 12.03 12.97
C HIS A 37 -0.28 12.48 11.54
N ALA A 38 -1.39 13.15 11.33
CA ALA A 38 -1.76 13.72 10.02
C ALA A 38 -0.91 14.97 9.75
N VAL A 39 -0.27 15.01 8.58
CA VAL A 39 0.60 16.14 8.18
C VAL A 39 -0.07 16.98 7.10
N THR A 40 -0.77 16.33 6.16
CA THR A 40 -1.49 17.03 5.08
C THR A 40 -2.84 16.36 4.82
N GLY A 41 -3.74 17.05 4.17
CA GLY A 41 -5.07 16.57 3.80
C GLY A 41 -6.17 17.38 4.49
N THR A 42 -7.35 16.79 4.69
CA THR A 42 -8.48 17.45 5.38
C THR A 42 -8.28 17.53 6.90
N ILE A 43 -7.40 16.70 7.44
CA ILE A 43 -6.98 16.69 8.85
C ILE A 43 -5.50 17.00 8.85
N GLU A 44 -5.09 18.03 9.58
CA GLU A 44 -3.70 18.49 9.62
C GLU A 44 -3.21 18.71 11.05
N ASP A 45 -1.93 18.45 11.24
CA ASP A 45 -1.14 18.68 12.45
C ASP A 45 -1.76 18.13 13.75
N LYS A 46 -2.36 16.94 13.68
CA LYS A 46 -2.87 16.25 14.86
C LYS A 46 -2.88 14.73 14.71
N GLU A 47 -2.94 14.04 15.84
CA GLU A 47 -3.16 12.59 15.84
C GLU A 47 -4.59 12.25 15.43
N VAL A 48 -4.71 11.23 14.60
CA VAL A 48 -5.98 10.71 14.10
C VAL A 48 -5.91 9.20 13.90
N ASP A 49 -7.01 8.52 14.16
CA ASP A 49 -7.22 7.13 13.76
C ASP A 49 -7.93 7.11 12.41
N TYR A 50 -7.15 6.99 11.33
CA TYR A 50 -7.72 7.01 9.98
C TYR A 50 -8.63 5.83 9.66
N ALA A 51 -8.42 4.66 10.27
CA ALA A 51 -9.35 3.54 10.10
C ALA A 51 -10.74 3.88 10.67
N LYS A 52 -10.78 4.54 11.82
CA LYS A 52 -12.02 5.01 12.44
C LYS A 52 -12.63 6.18 11.68
N GLU A 53 -11.82 7.12 11.19
CA GLU A 53 -12.27 8.30 10.44
C GLU A 53 -12.88 7.91 9.10
N ARG A 54 -12.26 6.95 8.42
CA ARG A 54 -12.73 6.45 7.12
C ARG A 54 -13.88 5.46 7.23
N LYS A 55 -14.05 4.82 8.36
CA LYS A 55 -15.13 3.82 8.58
C LYS A 55 -15.17 2.76 7.47
N ASP A 56 -16.31 2.67 6.81
CA ASP A 56 -16.57 1.72 5.72
C ASP A 56 -16.25 2.28 4.33
N GLU A 57 -15.78 3.55 4.23
CA GLU A 57 -15.47 4.20 2.96
C GLU A 57 -14.24 3.57 2.29
N PRO A 58 -14.28 3.39 0.95
CA PRO A 58 -13.15 2.81 0.23
C PRO A 58 -11.86 3.63 0.44
N THR A 59 -10.80 2.97 0.86
CA THR A 59 -9.55 3.63 1.23
C THR A 59 -8.35 2.82 0.76
N VAL A 60 -7.36 3.50 0.20
CA VAL A 60 -6.07 2.93 -0.16
C VAL A 60 -5.03 3.42 0.85
N TYR A 61 -4.51 2.51 1.67
CA TYR A 61 -3.43 2.80 2.61
C TYR A 61 -2.10 2.47 1.96
N PHE A 62 -1.16 3.42 2.01
CA PHE A 62 0.21 3.26 1.55
C PHE A 62 1.14 3.28 2.76
N PHE A 63 1.68 2.15 3.17
CA PHE A 63 2.74 2.12 4.19
C PHE A 63 4.08 2.27 3.50
N VAL A 64 4.68 3.43 3.66
CA VAL A 64 5.92 3.85 3.02
C VAL A 64 7.06 3.67 4.01
N ASN A 65 8.01 2.78 3.73
CA ASN A 65 9.25 2.71 4.49
C ASN A 65 10.05 4.00 4.24
N ALA A 66 10.14 4.87 5.26
CA ALA A 66 10.74 6.20 5.16
C ALA A 66 12.20 6.16 4.66
N GLU A 67 12.95 5.13 5.06
CA GLU A 67 14.37 4.96 4.68
C GLU A 67 14.54 4.46 3.24
N LYS A 68 13.47 3.90 2.65
CA LYS A 68 13.46 3.34 1.30
C LYS A 68 12.66 4.17 0.31
N PHE A 69 12.14 5.33 0.75
CA PHE A 69 11.39 6.22 -0.12
C PHE A 69 12.20 6.64 -1.36
N SER A 70 11.60 6.54 -2.54
CA SER A 70 12.28 6.74 -3.81
C SER A 70 11.42 7.48 -4.83
N ARG A 71 12.05 8.04 -5.88
CA ARG A 71 11.32 8.69 -6.98
C ARG A 71 10.33 7.77 -7.70
N PRO A 72 10.66 6.51 -8.05
CA PRO A 72 9.69 5.58 -8.63
C PRO A 72 8.48 5.36 -7.72
N MET A 73 8.70 5.18 -6.41
CA MET A 73 7.63 5.03 -5.43
C MET A 73 6.73 6.28 -5.38
N ASN A 74 7.33 7.47 -5.33
CA ASN A 74 6.58 8.71 -5.35
C ASN A 74 5.74 8.87 -6.64
N LYS A 75 6.32 8.50 -7.80
CA LYS A 75 5.61 8.52 -9.09
C LYS A 75 4.44 7.53 -9.10
N PHE A 76 4.64 6.31 -8.60
CA PHE A 76 3.58 5.31 -8.44
C PHE A 76 2.42 5.87 -7.59
N MET A 77 2.73 6.37 -6.39
CA MET A 77 1.72 6.93 -5.48
C MET A 77 0.97 8.10 -6.11
N LYS A 78 1.67 9.05 -6.77
CA LYS A 78 1.01 10.18 -7.45
C LYS A 78 0.16 9.75 -8.63
N THR A 79 0.62 8.77 -9.40
CA THR A 79 -0.18 8.23 -10.52
C THR A 79 -1.45 7.55 -10.03
N LEU A 80 -1.36 6.79 -8.92
CA LEU A 80 -2.54 6.17 -8.32
C LEU A 80 -3.47 7.21 -7.68
N ASP A 81 -2.92 8.22 -6.97
CA ASP A 81 -3.67 9.35 -6.41
C ASP A 81 -4.57 10.03 -7.46
N GLY A 82 -4.02 10.32 -8.63
CA GLY A 82 -4.77 10.92 -9.74
C GLY A 82 -5.90 10.04 -10.29
N LYS A 83 -5.89 8.74 -10.00
CA LYS A 83 -6.91 7.78 -10.43
C LYS A 83 -7.94 7.45 -9.34
N LEU A 84 -7.71 7.84 -8.09
CA LEU A 84 -8.64 7.49 -7.00
C LEU A 84 -10.05 8.04 -7.24
N GLY A 85 -10.16 9.25 -7.81
CA GLY A 85 -11.44 9.84 -8.18
C GLY A 85 -12.20 9.05 -9.26
N ASP A 86 -11.49 8.43 -10.20
CA ASP A 86 -12.10 7.60 -11.25
C ASP A 86 -12.71 6.31 -10.68
N ALA A 87 -12.18 5.80 -9.58
CA ALA A 87 -12.73 4.65 -8.88
C ALA A 87 -13.99 4.99 -8.05
N GLY A 88 -14.14 6.25 -7.62
CA GLY A 88 -15.33 6.74 -6.92
C GLY A 88 -15.05 7.99 -6.08
N ASP A 89 -16.08 8.84 -5.92
CA ASP A 89 -15.95 10.14 -5.25
C ASP A 89 -15.45 10.04 -3.80
N LYS A 90 -15.83 8.95 -3.12
CA LYS A 90 -15.49 8.69 -1.72
C LYS A 90 -14.16 7.96 -1.52
N VAL A 91 -13.51 7.56 -2.60
CA VAL A 91 -12.21 6.90 -2.53
C VAL A 91 -11.15 7.90 -2.10
N MET A 92 -10.33 7.51 -1.14
CA MET A 92 -9.24 8.33 -0.60
C MET A 92 -7.98 7.49 -0.40
N GLY A 93 -6.82 8.10 -0.54
CA GLY A 93 -5.54 7.57 -0.15
C GLY A 93 -5.13 8.05 1.24
N VAL A 94 -4.44 7.21 1.99
CA VAL A 94 -3.77 7.57 3.25
C VAL A 94 -2.36 7.00 3.19
N ALA A 95 -1.37 7.88 3.06
CA ALA A 95 0.03 7.49 3.01
C ALA A 95 0.65 7.63 4.41
N VAL A 96 1.17 6.53 4.92
CA VAL A 96 1.71 6.39 6.28
C VAL A 96 3.21 6.16 6.17
N TRP A 97 4.00 7.17 6.54
CA TRP A 97 5.45 7.01 6.68
C TRP A 97 5.76 6.21 7.94
N VAL A 98 6.41 5.06 7.77
CA VAL A 98 6.80 4.14 8.85
C VAL A 98 8.32 4.07 8.92
N GLY A 99 8.86 4.00 10.13
CA GLY A 99 10.31 4.03 10.37
C GLY A 99 10.95 5.42 10.20
N GLY A 100 12.25 5.48 10.39
CA GLY A 100 13.00 6.73 10.42
C GLY A 100 12.68 7.60 11.64
N GLU A 101 13.16 8.85 11.62
CA GLU A 101 12.91 9.80 12.70
C GLU A 101 11.56 10.52 12.49
N PHE A 102 10.67 10.44 13.47
CA PHE A 102 9.32 11.00 13.42
C PHE A 102 9.32 12.49 13.03
N ASP A 103 10.12 13.33 13.70
CA ASP A 103 10.15 14.77 13.47
C ASP A 103 10.70 15.10 12.07
N LYS A 104 11.72 14.39 11.61
CA LYS A 104 12.24 14.55 10.24
C LYS A 104 11.21 14.19 9.19
N ASN A 105 10.48 13.10 9.39
CA ASN A 105 9.40 12.72 8.49
C ASN A 105 8.28 13.78 8.48
N LYS A 106 7.89 14.28 9.66
CA LYS A 106 6.89 15.35 9.79
C LYS A 106 7.31 16.62 9.06
N GLU A 107 8.57 17.02 9.13
CA GLU A 107 9.11 18.17 8.40
C GLU A 107 9.28 17.93 6.89
N PHE A 108 9.46 16.68 6.49
CA PHE A 108 9.69 16.31 5.09
C PHE A 108 8.40 16.26 4.27
N LEU A 109 7.31 15.73 4.83
CA LEU A 109 6.07 15.51 4.11
C LEU A 109 5.41 16.77 3.52
N PRO A 110 5.41 17.95 4.18
CA PRO A 110 4.90 19.17 3.56
C PRO A 110 5.70 19.58 2.32
N LYS A 111 7.00 19.27 2.26
CA LYS A 111 7.85 19.54 1.09
C LYS A 111 7.47 18.60 -0.06
N ILE A 112 7.18 17.34 0.24
CA ILE A 112 6.65 16.38 -0.74
C ILE A 112 5.29 16.87 -1.26
N GLN A 113 4.36 17.23 -0.37
CA GLN A 113 3.04 17.74 -0.77
C GLN A 113 3.17 18.97 -1.67
N LYS A 114 4.02 19.92 -1.32
CA LYS A 114 4.26 21.13 -2.14
C LYS A 114 4.84 20.82 -3.52
N SER A 115 5.68 19.77 -3.62
CA SER A 115 6.36 19.38 -4.87
C SER A 115 5.47 18.55 -5.79
N VAL A 116 4.66 17.65 -5.21
CA VAL A 116 3.93 16.62 -5.96
C VAL A 116 2.44 16.93 -6.04
N THR A 117 1.89 17.57 -5.02
CA THR A 117 0.47 17.92 -4.89
C THR A 117 -0.45 16.70 -4.98
N TYR A 118 -0.52 15.92 -3.90
CA TYR A 118 -1.51 14.86 -3.80
C TYR A 118 -2.90 15.46 -3.60
N ASP A 119 -3.88 15.03 -4.39
CA ASP A 119 -5.23 15.59 -4.41
C ASP A 119 -6.21 14.80 -3.53
N LYS A 120 -6.06 13.49 -3.51
CA LYS A 120 -6.93 12.53 -2.81
C LYS A 120 -6.21 11.77 -1.68
N THR A 121 -4.90 11.98 -1.50
CA THR A 121 -4.09 11.23 -0.54
C THR A 121 -3.59 12.14 0.58
N ALA A 122 -3.97 11.82 1.82
CA ALA A 122 -3.40 12.44 3.01
C ALA A 122 -2.03 11.85 3.32
N LEU A 123 -1.06 12.70 3.66
CA LEU A 123 0.26 12.27 4.10
C LEU A 123 0.32 12.28 5.63
N THR A 124 0.79 11.18 6.20
CA THR A 124 0.80 10.95 7.64
C THR A 124 2.10 10.30 8.10
N VAL A 125 2.41 10.41 9.37
CA VAL A 125 3.58 9.77 9.99
C VAL A 125 3.11 8.85 11.12
N PHE A 126 3.59 7.63 11.12
CA PHE A 126 3.46 6.72 12.25
C PHE A 126 4.62 6.92 13.23
N ASN A 127 4.30 7.15 14.50
CA ASN A 127 5.30 7.27 15.54
C ASN A 127 5.71 5.87 16.04
N GLY A 128 6.62 5.23 15.32
CA GLY A 128 7.08 3.87 15.60
C GLY A 128 8.10 3.39 14.58
N ASP A 129 8.41 2.11 14.61
CA ASP A 129 9.40 1.50 13.72
C ASP A 129 8.88 1.23 12.29
N ALA A 130 9.76 0.70 11.44
CA ALA A 130 9.45 0.42 10.03
C ALA A 130 8.47 -0.75 9.80
N ASN A 131 8.15 -1.53 10.83
CA ASN A 131 7.10 -2.55 10.76
C ASN A 131 5.70 -1.95 10.99
N GLY A 132 5.62 -0.65 11.23
CA GLY A 132 4.35 0.07 11.37
C GLY A 132 3.50 -0.40 12.56
N PRO A 133 2.18 -0.13 12.54
CA PRO A 133 1.27 -0.59 13.59
C PRO A 133 1.17 -2.12 13.60
N LYS A 134 1.28 -2.74 14.80
CA LYS A 134 1.36 -4.21 14.97
C LYS A 134 0.26 -4.99 14.25
N ASP A 135 -0.98 -4.48 14.32
CA ASP A 135 -2.16 -5.18 13.79
C ASP A 135 -2.30 -5.06 12.27
N TRP A 136 -1.38 -4.35 11.62
CA TRP A 136 -1.34 -4.20 10.16
C TRP A 136 -0.37 -5.17 9.47
N GLY A 137 0.46 -5.89 10.22
CA GLY A 137 1.37 -6.90 9.68
C GLY A 137 2.33 -6.37 8.61
N ILE A 138 2.76 -5.11 8.76
CA ILE A 138 3.71 -4.49 7.83
C ILE A 138 5.08 -5.11 8.03
N ASN A 139 5.74 -5.44 6.92
CA ASN A 139 7.08 -5.97 6.89
C ASN A 139 8.05 -4.89 6.39
N SER A 140 9.04 -4.54 7.20
CA SER A 140 10.05 -3.52 6.86
C SER A 140 10.95 -3.90 5.67
N ALA A 141 10.96 -5.15 5.24
CA ALA A 141 11.63 -5.57 4.01
C ALA A 141 10.91 -5.01 2.77
N ALA A 142 9.58 -4.84 2.82
CA ALA A 142 8.86 -4.13 1.77
C ALA A 142 9.18 -2.62 1.83
N HIS A 143 9.51 -2.04 0.67
CA HIS A 143 9.70 -0.60 0.56
C HIS A 143 8.37 0.15 0.57
N LEU A 144 7.35 -0.48 -0.01
CA LEU A 144 5.97 0.01 -0.04
C LEU A 144 5.01 -1.16 0.17
N THR A 145 4.06 -0.99 1.08
CA THR A 145 2.90 -1.88 1.20
C THR A 145 1.63 -1.08 0.88
N VAL A 146 0.83 -1.56 -0.07
CA VAL A 146 -0.45 -0.95 -0.43
C VAL A 146 -1.58 -1.84 0.03
N VAL A 147 -2.47 -1.33 0.86
CA VAL A 147 -3.63 -2.06 1.39
C VAL A 147 -4.91 -1.41 0.89
N ILE A 148 -5.71 -2.13 0.13
CA ILE A 148 -7.02 -1.70 -0.33
C ILE A 148 -8.08 -2.16 0.68
N VAL A 149 -8.89 -1.23 1.13
CA VAL A 149 -9.96 -1.45 2.10
C VAL A 149 -11.29 -0.98 1.51
N ASN A 150 -12.34 -1.76 1.73
CA ASN A 150 -13.72 -1.37 1.43
C ASN A 150 -14.68 -2.02 2.44
N ASN A 151 -15.71 -1.29 2.86
CA ASN A 151 -16.70 -1.75 3.86
C ASN A 151 -16.05 -2.29 5.15
N GLY A 152 -15.02 -1.59 5.67
CA GLY A 152 -14.31 -1.96 6.89
C GLY A 152 -13.50 -3.25 6.83
N LYS A 153 -13.26 -3.79 5.63
CA LYS A 153 -12.49 -5.03 5.39
C LYS A 153 -11.37 -4.81 4.39
N VAL A 154 -10.30 -5.53 4.60
CA VAL A 154 -9.20 -5.62 3.65
C VAL A 154 -9.66 -6.37 2.41
N VAL A 155 -9.49 -5.74 1.25
CA VAL A 155 -9.74 -6.36 -0.06
C VAL A 155 -8.50 -7.10 -0.54
N LYS A 156 -7.35 -6.41 -0.51
CA LYS A 156 -6.06 -6.98 -0.88
C LYS A 156 -4.92 -6.12 -0.35
N SER A 157 -3.80 -6.77 -0.02
CA SER A 157 -2.51 -6.14 0.22
C SER A 157 -1.56 -6.46 -0.92
N PHE A 158 -0.72 -5.48 -1.26
CA PHE A 158 0.39 -5.61 -2.21
C PHE A 158 1.67 -5.17 -1.49
N ALA A 159 2.74 -5.91 -1.66
CA ALA A 159 4.03 -5.61 -1.09
C ALA A 159 5.08 -5.45 -2.21
N PHE A 160 5.85 -4.40 -2.15
CA PHE A 160 6.85 -4.07 -3.18
C PHE A 160 8.20 -3.82 -2.53
N GLU A 161 9.23 -4.57 -2.92
CA GLU A 161 10.63 -4.21 -2.68
C GLU A 161 11.10 -3.17 -3.72
N SER A 162 10.51 -3.21 -4.91
CA SER A 162 10.70 -2.24 -5.98
C SER A 162 9.39 -2.05 -6.70
N VAL A 163 8.94 -0.82 -6.83
CA VAL A 163 7.67 -0.47 -7.46
C VAL A 163 7.91 0.23 -8.79
N ASN A 164 7.10 -0.11 -9.80
CA ASN A 164 7.12 0.45 -11.14
C ASN A 164 5.78 1.05 -11.54
N ASP A 165 5.77 1.82 -12.62
CA ASP A 165 4.55 2.42 -13.16
C ASP A 165 3.50 1.38 -13.60
N THR A 166 3.93 0.20 -14.02
CA THR A 166 3.06 -0.92 -14.43
C THR A 166 2.22 -1.44 -13.27
N ASP A 167 2.74 -1.38 -12.06
CA ASP A 167 2.08 -1.90 -10.85
C ASP A 167 0.84 -1.07 -10.47
N VAL A 168 0.76 0.18 -10.92
CA VAL A 168 -0.42 1.05 -10.74
C VAL A 168 -1.67 0.41 -11.31
N LYS A 169 -1.55 -0.24 -12.48
CA LYS A 169 -2.69 -0.87 -13.16
C LYS A 169 -3.31 -1.97 -12.30
N ASP A 170 -2.47 -2.85 -11.75
CA ASP A 170 -2.93 -4.00 -10.97
C ASP A 170 -3.61 -3.56 -9.67
N VAL A 171 -3.04 -2.55 -8.99
CA VAL A 171 -3.64 -1.98 -7.78
C VAL A 171 -4.96 -1.28 -8.09
N PHE A 172 -5.00 -0.48 -9.16
CA PHE A 172 -6.20 0.26 -9.57
C PHE A 172 -7.33 -0.66 -10.01
N GLU A 173 -7.03 -1.75 -10.73
CA GLU A 173 -8.01 -2.74 -11.14
C GLU A 173 -8.69 -3.40 -9.93
N VAL A 174 -7.91 -3.83 -8.93
CA VAL A 174 -8.46 -4.39 -7.69
C VAL A 174 -9.32 -3.37 -6.95
N LEU A 175 -8.88 -2.12 -6.85
CA LEU A 175 -9.66 -1.04 -6.22
C LEU A 175 -11.00 -0.83 -6.93
N THR A 176 -10.98 -0.73 -8.26
CA THR A 176 -12.20 -0.50 -9.06
C THR A 176 -13.20 -1.62 -8.89
N VAL A 177 -12.74 -2.87 -8.96
CA VAL A 177 -13.59 -4.06 -8.74
C VAL A 177 -14.17 -4.07 -7.32
N ALA A 178 -13.39 -3.66 -6.32
CA ALA A 178 -13.83 -3.61 -4.93
C ALA A 178 -14.94 -2.58 -4.70
N VAL A 179 -14.82 -1.40 -5.33
CA VAL A 179 -15.81 -0.31 -5.19
C VAL A 179 -17.10 -0.60 -5.95
N MET A 180 -17.01 -1.29 -7.10
CA MET A 180 -18.20 -1.66 -7.91
C MET A 180 -19.03 -2.79 -7.28
N LYS A 181 -18.45 -3.62 -6.45
CA LYS A 181 -19.16 -4.69 -5.71
C LYS A 181 -19.85 -4.09 -4.47
N LYS A 182 -21.01 -3.48 -4.67
CA LYS A 182 -21.90 -3.05 -3.60
C LYS A 182 -22.74 -4.21 -3.07
#